data_8eaf2f550c85ceb7b0f3dbabc2336bff
#
_entry.id   8eaf2f550c85ceb7b0f3dbabc2336bff
#
_cell.length_a   1.000
_cell.length_b   1.000
_cell.length_c   1.000
_cell.angle_alpha   90.00
_cell.angle_beta   90.00
_cell.angle_gamma   90.00
#
_symmetry.space_group_name_H-M   'P 1'
#
loop_
_entity.id
_entity.type
_entity.pdbx_description
1 polymer ?
#
loop_
_entity_poly.entity_id
_entity_poly.type
_entity_poly.pdbx_seq_one_letter_code
_entity_poly.pdbx_strand_id
1 'polypeptide(L)'
;SPEQQSDIWLHVDQNPKDTLYSIQGAYNFFPVDEDDAGFIVVPGSHKTFNVDVDECHKFIQVDPNDYHVDYAVKLLIPDNCFVLWNSKTLHANTGMSYTKDIEINRLTSYISYFPKIQRPEHVHQKRVYGYHNVINCGHYAIDYNPKMKSDESFNTILPKYDKHGK
;
A
#
# COMPACT_ATOMS: atom_id res chain seq x y z
N SER A 1 -16.15 22.40 5.25
CA SER A 1 -17.14 22.47 4.16
C SER A 1 -17.33 21.06 3.59
N PRO A 2 -18.52 20.69 3.09
CA PRO A 2 -18.82 19.33 2.59
C PRO A 2 -18.06 18.92 1.33
N GLU A 3 -17.24 19.78 0.76
CA GLU A 3 -16.58 19.59 -0.54
C GLU A 3 -15.25 18.82 -0.50
N GLN A 4 -14.69 18.52 0.67
CA GLN A 4 -13.40 17.82 0.78
C GLN A 4 -13.50 16.30 0.93
N GLN A 5 -14.72 15.75 1.01
CA GLN A 5 -14.94 14.30 1.19
C GLN A 5 -14.99 13.52 -0.13
N SER A 6 -14.92 14.20 -1.29
CA SER A 6 -15.13 13.59 -2.61
C SER A 6 -13.94 12.81 -3.19
N ASP A 7 -12.76 12.88 -2.58
CA ASP A 7 -11.54 12.27 -3.15
C ASP A 7 -11.01 11.03 -2.39
N ILE A 8 -11.80 10.49 -1.46
CA ILE A 8 -11.43 9.25 -0.78
C ILE A 8 -11.75 8.07 -1.69
N TRP A 9 -10.76 7.56 -2.39
CA TRP A 9 -10.87 6.40 -3.26
C TRP A 9 -10.55 5.11 -2.50
N LEU A 10 -11.46 4.67 -1.65
CA LEU A 10 -11.33 3.39 -0.95
C LEU A 10 -11.20 2.24 -1.94
N HIS A 11 -10.30 1.32 -1.64
CA HIS A 11 -10.05 0.14 -2.45
C HIS A 11 -9.59 -1.04 -1.59
N VAL A 12 -9.60 -2.21 -2.19
CA VAL A 12 -8.85 -3.39 -1.72
C VAL A 12 -7.78 -3.74 -2.74
N ASP A 13 -6.64 -4.20 -2.26
CA ASP A 13 -5.55 -4.68 -3.10
C ASP A 13 -5.63 -6.18 -3.37
N GLN A 14 -6.58 -6.85 -2.79
CA GLN A 14 -6.82 -8.27 -2.99
C GLN A 14 -8.32 -8.54 -3.17
N ASN A 15 -8.67 -9.35 -4.17
CA ASN A 15 -10.05 -9.76 -4.38
C ASN A 15 -10.62 -10.41 -3.11
N PRO A 16 -11.78 -9.97 -2.59
CA PRO A 16 -12.41 -10.56 -1.41
C PRO A 16 -12.66 -12.07 -1.54
N LYS A 17 -12.91 -12.56 -2.76
CA LYS A 17 -13.12 -13.99 -3.06
C LYS A 17 -11.83 -14.82 -3.08
N ASP A 18 -10.66 -14.17 -3.15
CA ASP A 18 -9.37 -14.86 -3.17
C ASP A 18 -9.16 -15.65 -1.87
N THR A 19 -8.70 -16.88 -1.99
CA THR A 19 -8.38 -17.75 -0.85
C THR A 19 -6.99 -17.49 -0.29
N LEU A 20 -6.16 -16.75 -1.00
CA LEU A 20 -4.82 -16.40 -0.54
C LEU A 20 -4.88 -15.47 0.67
N TYR A 21 -3.91 -15.61 1.56
CA TYR A 21 -3.77 -14.75 2.72
C TYR A 21 -2.62 -13.77 2.51
N SER A 22 -2.90 -12.49 2.62
CA SER A 22 -1.90 -11.44 2.48
C SER A 22 -2.07 -10.38 3.57
N ILE A 23 -0.95 -9.96 4.14
CA ILE A 23 -0.85 -8.85 5.07
C ILE A 23 -0.07 -7.73 4.41
N GLN A 24 -0.65 -6.56 4.42
CA GLN A 24 0.03 -5.32 4.04
C GLN A 24 0.38 -4.51 5.27
N GLY A 25 1.34 -3.62 5.14
CA GLY A 25 1.74 -2.74 6.21
C GLY A 25 2.39 -1.47 5.71
N ALA A 26 2.44 -0.51 6.62
CA ALA A 26 3.11 0.75 6.44
C ALA A 26 3.90 1.10 7.70
N TYR A 27 5.18 1.41 7.54
CA TYR A 27 6.00 1.98 8.59
C TYR A 27 6.06 3.49 8.42
N ASN A 28 5.60 4.22 9.42
CA ASN A 28 5.64 5.67 9.44
C ASN A 28 6.89 6.16 10.20
N PHE A 29 7.70 6.96 9.52
CA PHE A 29 8.90 7.57 10.12
C PHE A 29 8.57 8.82 10.93
N PHE A 30 7.48 9.53 10.56
CA PHE A 30 6.98 10.72 11.22
C PHE A 30 5.57 10.51 11.76
N PRO A 31 5.14 11.22 12.81
CA PRO A 31 3.77 11.18 13.27
C PRO A 31 2.81 11.71 12.19
N VAL A 32 1.56 11.29 12.24
CA VAL A 32 0.50 11.73 11.33
C VAL A 32 -0.58 12.43 12.15
N ASP A 33 -0.79 13.72 11.89
CA ASP A 33 -1.83 14.54 12.47
C ASP A 33 -3.09 14.59 11.59
N GLU A 34 -4.12 15.26 12.05
CA GLU A 34 -5.40 15.39 11.34
C GLU A 34 -5.25 16.07 9.97
N ASP A 35 -4.35 17.06 9.87
CA ASP A 35 -4.12 17.84 8.64
C ASP A 35 -3.07 17.23 7.70
N ASP A 36 -2.33 16.21 8.15
CA ASP A 36 -1.31 15.58 7.33
C ASP A 36 -1.91 14.64 6.28
N ALA A 37 -1.14 14.33 5.25
CA ALA A 37 -1.42 13.17 4.41
C ALA A 37 -1.40 11.90 5.27
N GLY A 38 -2.43 11.04 5.17
CA GLY A 38 -2.60 9.95 6.10
C GLY A 38 -3.16 8.67 5.48
N PHE A 39 -3.24 7.64 6.31
CA PHE A 39 -3.83 6.36 5.96
C PHE A 39 -5.27 6.32 6.47
N ILE A 40 -6.19 5.98 5.56
CA ILE A 40 -7.60 5.75 5.86
C ILE A 40 -7.89 4.27 5.79
N VAL A 41 -8.72 3.78 6.70
CA VAL A 41 -9.13 2.38 6.75
C VAL A 41 -10.59 2.26 7.18
N VAL A 42 -11.28 1.23 6.68
CA VAL A 42 -12.59 0.82 7.19
C VAL A 42 -12.39 -0.41 8.08
N PRO A 43 -12.42 -0.26 9.41
CA PRO A 43 -12.15 -1.37 10.33
C PRO A 43 -13.14 -2.51 10.11
N GLY A 44 -12.64 -3.74 10.00
CA GLY A 44 -13.48 -4.93 9.85
C GLY A 44 -14.00 -5.21 8.44
N SER A 45 -13.83 -4.30 7.49
CA SER A 45 -14.36 -4.42 6.12
C SER A 45 -13.89 -5.68 5.37
N HIS A 46 -12.73 -6.23 5.71
CA HIS A 46 -12.27 -7.52 5.14
C HIS A 46 -13.21 -8.70 5.39
N LYS A 47 -14.21 -8.55 6.29
CA LYS A 47 -15.23 -9.56 6.59
C LYS A 47 -16.57 -9.24 5.95
N THR A 48 -16.83 -7.98 5.64
CA THR A 48 -18.15 -7.49 5.22
C THR A 48 -18.17 -7.02 3.77
N PHE A 49 -17.05 -6.53 3.25
CA PHE A 49 -16.96 -6.10 1.87
C PHE A 49 -16.91 -7.31 0.94
N ASN A 50 -17.88 -7.38 0.06
CA ASN A 50 -17.98 -8.39 -0.98
C ASN A 50 -18.49 -7.76 -2.27
N VAL A 51 -17.88 -8.10 -3.36
CA VAL A 51 -18.23 -7.55 -4.68
C VAL A 51 -18.19 -8.66 -5.71
N ASP A 52 -19.12 -8.61 -6.66
CA ASP A 52 -19.18 -9.58 -7.74
C ASP A 52 -18.30 -9.13 -8.91
N VAL A 53 -17.04 -9.49 -8.84
CA VAL A 53 -16.03 -9.24 -9.87
C VAL A 53 -15.32 -10.54 -10.22
N ASP A 54 -14.73 -10.57 -11.40
CA ASP A 54 -13.93 -11.69 -11.86
C ASP A 54 -12.73 -11.94 -10.94
N GLU A 55 -12.35 -13.20 -10.75
CA GLU A 55 -11.23 -13.62 -9.90
C GLU A 55 -9.88 -12.97 -10.29
N CYS A 56 -9.73 -12.58 -11.54
CA CYS A 56 -8.50 -11.93 -12.02
C CYS A 56 -8.32 -10.48 -11.53
N HIS A 57 -9.39 -9.83 -11.07
CA HIS A 57 -9.31 -8.48 -10.53
C HIS A 57 -8.76 -8.50 -9.11
N LYS A 58 -7.55 -7.98 -8.94
CA LYS A 58 -6.88 -7.86 -7.63
C LYS A 58 -7.21 -6.52 -6.97
N PHE A 59 -7.09 -5.44 -7.71
CA PHE A 59 -7.42 -4.09 -7.24
C PHE A 59 -8.88 -3.79 -7.53
N ILE A 60 -9.64 -3.48 -6.49
CA ILE A 60 -11.08 -3.18 -6.61
C ILE A 60 -11.35 -1.88 -5.86
N GLN A 61 -11.77 -0.88 -6.60
CA GLN A 61 -12.20 0.40 -6.04
C GLN A 61 -13.66 0.31 -5.61
N VAL A 62 -13.97 0.93 -4.48
CA VAL A 62 -15.33 0.98 -3.90
C VAL A 62 -16.15 2.06 -4.58
N ASP A 63 -17.43 1.78 -4.83
CA ASP A 63 -18.37 2.81 -5.26
C ASP A 63 -18.46 3.89 -4.17
N PRO A 64 -18.36 5.19 -4.49
CA PRO A 64 -18.49 6.27 -3.52
C PRO A 64 -19.79 6.26 -2.72
N ASN A 65 -20.84 5.60 -3.22
CA ASN A 65 -22.13 5.45 -2.52
C ASN A 65 -22.20 4.16 -1.68
N ASP A 66 -21.15 3.35 -1.63
CA ASP A 66 -21.13 2.16 -0.79
C ASP A 66 -21.13 2.58 0.70
N TYR A 67 -21.95 1.91 1.50
CA TYR A 67 -22.12 2.25 2.91
C TYR A 67 -20.81 2.17 3.72
N HIS A 68 -19.80 1.38 3.27
CA HIS A 68 -18.52 1.32 3.94
C HIS A 68 -17.78 2.66 3.96
N VAL A 69 -18.10 3.57 3.02
CA VAL A 69 -17.45 4.89 2.95
C VAL A 69 -17.74 5.69 4.22
N ASP A 70 -18.94 5.55 4.80
CA ASP A 70 -19.35 6.24 6.04
C ASP A 70 -18.59 5.75 7.28
N TYR A 71 -17.97 4.58 7.21
CA TYR A 71 -17.17 3.99 8.30
C TYR A 71 -15.66 4.16 8.12
N ALA A 72 -15.26 4.93 7.13
CA ALA A 72 -13.84 5.19 6.88
C ALA A 72 -13.26 6.10 7.97
N VAL A 73 -12.17 5.69 8.57
CA VAL A 73 -11.46 6.46 9.60
C VAL A 73 -10.02 6.72 9.19
N LYS A 74 -9.57 7.95 9.36
CA LYS A 74 -8.17 8.30 9.24
C LYS A 74 -7.43 7.90 10.52
N LEU A 75 -6.31 7.21 10.37
CA LEU A 75 -5.48 6.82 11.51
C LEU A 75 -4.45 7.92 11.81
N LEU A 76 -4.47 8.44 13.03
CA LEU A 76 -3.43 9.31 13.57
C LEU A 76 -2.32 8.42 14.12
N ILE A 77 -1.32 8.17 13.30
CA ILE A 77 -0.29 7.17 13.58
C ILE A 77 0.92 7.88 14.18
N PRO A 78 1.38 7.47 15.38
CA PRO A 78 2.62 7.99 15.95
C PRO A 78 3.83 7.74 15.04
N ASP A 79 4.91 8.46 15.27
CA ASP A 79 6.20 8.20 14.63
C ASP A 79 6.75 6.81 15.00
N ASN A 80 7.58 6.28 14.14
CA ASN A 80 8.25 4.98 14.32
C ASN A 80 7.28 3.81 14.58
N CYS A 81 6.07 3.89 14.03
CA CYS A 81 5.03 2.87 14.19
C CYS A 81 4.73 2.10 12.91
N PHE A 82 4.41 0.83 13.06
CA PHE A 82 3.83 0.00 12.01
C PHE A 82 2.32 -0.03 12.11
N VAL A 83 1.65 0.11 10.97
CA VAL A 83 0.26 -0.28 10.77
C VAL A 83 0.25 -1.51 9.90
N LEU A 84 -0.48 -2.55 10.31
CA LEU A 84 -0.65 -3.79 9.55
C LEU A 84 -2.14 -4.03 9.30
N TRP A 85 -2.48 -4.45 8.08
CA TRP A 85 -3.85 -4.78 7.71
C TRP A 85 -3.92 -5.98 6.78
N ASN A 86 -5.06 -6.65 6.78
CA ASN A 86 -5.36 -7.67 5.79
C ASN A 86 -5.56 -7.00 4.43
N SER A 87 -4.97 -7.52 3.35
CA SER A 87 -5.04 -6.94 2.00
C SER A 87 -6.47 -6.79 1.45
N LYS A 88 -7.45 -7.45 2.06
CA LYS A 88 -8.89 -7.35 1.75
C LYS A 88 -9.60 -6.24 2.55
N THR A 89 -8.89 -5.55 3.45
CA THR A 89 -9.46 -4.42 4.18
C THR A 89 -9.54 -3.21 3.27
N LEU A 90 -10.69 -2.56 3.24
CA LEU A 90 -10.86 -1.30 2.53
C LEU A 90 -9.97 -0.23 3.13
N HIS A 91 -9.16 0.38 2.27
CA HIS A 91 -8.22 1.41 2.69
C HIS A 91 -7.95 2.42 1.56
N ALA A 92 -7.36 3.54 1.95
CA ALA A 92 -6.90 4.58 1.05
C ALA A 92 -5.81 5.43 1.70
N ASN A 93 -5.24 6.34 0.94
CA ASN A 93 -4.43 7.43 1.48
C ASN A 93 -5.13 8.75 1.22
N THR A 94 -5.03 9.68 2.18
CA THR A 94 -5.47 11.06 1.99
C THR A 94 -4.31 11.95 1.56
N GLY A 95 -4.64 13.01 0.84
CA GLY A 95 -3.77 14.16 0.69
C GLY A 95 -3.64 14.96 2.00
N MET A 96 -2.73 15.90 2.00
CA MET A 96 -2.51 16.89 3.05
C MET A 96 -3.55 18.02 2.93
N SER A 97 -3.95 18.61 4.07
CA SER A 97 -4.72 19.86 4.05
C SER A 97 -3.88 20.99 3.45
N TYR A 98 -4.50 21.81 2.59
CA TYR A 98 -3.82 22.94 1.92
C TYR A 98 -3.39 24.09 2.85
N THR A 99 -3.66 23.97 4.14
CA THR A 99 -3.35 25.02 5.14
C THR A 99 -1.99 24.88 5.77
N LYS A 100 -1.26 23.79 5.54
CA LYS A 100 0.10 23.60 6.09
C LYS A 100 1.16 24.08 5.10
N ASP A 101 2.21 24.71 5.63
CA ASP A 101 3.43 24.99 4.88
C ASP A 101 4.07 23.70 4.36
N ILE A 102 4.69 23.80 3.17
CA ILE A 102 5.20 22.63 2.45
C ILE A 102 6.51 22.17 3.10
N GLU A 103 6.39 21.47 4.21
CA GLU A 103 7.47 20.62 4.74
C GLU A 103 7.15 19.16 4.43
N ILE A 104 8.17 18.31 4.32
CA ILE A 104 7.97 16.85 4.22
C ILE A 104 7.47 16.38 5.58
N ASN A 105 6.17 16.27 5.73
CA ASN A 105 5.51 15.88 6.97
C ASN A 105 5.09 14.39 6.98
N ARG A 106 5.28 13.68 5.88
CA ARG A 106 5.02 12.24 5.80
C ARG A 106 6.11 11.50 5.04
N LEU A 107 6.68 10.50 5.69
CA LEU A 107 7.55 9.50 5.07
C LEU A 107 7.06 8.11 5.51
N THR A 108 6.70 7.27 4.55
CA THR A 108 6.12 5.96 4.81
C THR A 108 6.76 4.90 3.93
N SER A 109 7.17 3.78 4.53
CA SER A 109 7.63 2.60 3.81
C SER A 109 6.55 1.53 3.82
N TYR A 110 6.11 1.10 2.64
CA TYR A 110 5.11 0.06 2.49
C TYR A 110 5.74 -1.33 2.39
N ILE A 111 5.09 -2.30 3.00
CA ILE A 111 5.49 -3.71 2.99
C ILE A 111 4.29 -4.59 2.66
N SER A 112 4.56 -5.76 2.09
CA SER A 112 3.53 -6.75 1.82
C SER A 112 4.08 -8.16 2.06
N TYR A 113 3.30 -8.98 2.77
CA TYR A 113 3.66 -10.34 3.13
C TYR A 113 2.65 -11.34 2.61
N PHE A 114 3.19 -12.43 2.08
CA PHE A 114 2.44 -13.63 1.73
C PHE A 114 3.10 -14.83 2.40
N PRO A 115 2.35 -15.89 2.72
CA PRO A 115 2.93 -17.15 3.17
C PRO A 115 3.95 -17.67 2.15
N LYS A 116 5.13 -18.03 2.63
CA LYS A 116 6.24 -18.49 1.76
C LYS A 116 5.81 -19.63 0.82
N ILE A 117 4.95 -20.52 1.31
CA ILE A 117 4.46 -21.68 0.53
C ILE A 117 3.64 -21.28 -0.69
N GLN A 118 3.08 -20.08 -0.72
CA GLN A 118 2.28 -19.57 -1.85
C GLN A 118 3.16 -18.94 -2.95
N ARG A 119 4.44 -18.73 -2.70
CA ARG A 119 5.35 -18.09 -3.63
C ARG A 119 6.09 -19.14 -4.47
N PRO A 120 5.91 -19.18 -5.79
CA PRO A 120 6.68 -20.04 -6.68
C PRO A 120 8.18 -19.70 -6.63
N GLU A 121 9.04 -20.71 -6.70
CA GLU A 121 10.50 -20.52 -6.62
C GLU A 121 11.02 -19.58 -7.71
N HIS A 122 10.54 -19.71 -8.95
CA HIS A 122 10.95 -18.83 -10.05
C HIS A 122 10.61 -17.34 -9.79
N VAL A 123 9.53 -17.06 -9.06
CA VAL A 123 9.17 -15.70 -8.63
C VAL A 123 10.15 -15.21 -7.59
N HIS A 124 10.51 -16.07 -6.64
CA HIS A 124 11.53 -15.71 -5.65
C HIS A 124 12.85 -15.29 -6.29
N GLN A 125 13.37 -16.12 -7.20
CA GLN A 125 14.62 -15.82 -7.91
C GLN A 125 14.56 -14.51 -8.69
N LYS A 126 13.46 -14.25 -9.39
CA LYS A 126 13.24 -12.98 -10.11
C LYS A 126 13.20 -11.77 -9.18
N ARG A 127 12.55 -11.90 -8.01
CA ARG A 127 12.49 -10.80 -7.02
C ARG A 127 13.84 -10.54 -6.36
N VAL A 128 14.61 -11.58 -6.08
CA VAL A 128 16.00 -11.45 -5.61
C VAL A 128 16.86 -10.73 -6.66
N TYR A 129 16.75 -11.12 -7.94
CA TYR A 129 17.40 -10.41 -9.03
C TYR A 129 16.96 -8.93 -9.08
N GLY A 130 15.64 -8.67 -8.98
CA GLY A 130 15.11 -7.32 -8.95
C GLY A 130 15.67 -6.48 -7.80
N TYR A 131 15.75 -7.04 -6.60
CA TYR A 131 16.36 -6.39 -5.45
C TYR A 131 17.80 -5.96 -5.70
N HIS A 132 18.64 -6.88 -6.21
CA HIS A 132 20.06 -6.57 -6.51
C HIS A 132 20.25 -5.59 -7.67
N ASN A 133 19.24 -5.41 -8.51
CA ASN A 133 19.30 -4.49 -9.66
C ASN A 133 18.40 -3.25 -9.46
N VAL A 134 17.95 -2.99 -8.22
CA VAL A 134 17.13 -1.83 -7.86
C VAL A 134 15.84 -1.73 -8.71
N ILE A 135 15.26 -2.88 -9.07
CA ILE A 135 14.01 -2.96 -9.82
C ILE A 135 12.85 -3.00 -8.83
N ASN A 136 12.00 -1.99 -8.87
CA ASN A 136 10.79 -1.97 -8.06
C ASN A 136 9.77 -2.96 -8.61
N CYS A 137 9.18 -3.76 -7.72
CA CYS A 137 8.15 -4.75 -8.05
C CYS A 137 6.83 -4.38 -7.37
N GLY A 138 5.72 -4.81 -7.96
CA GLY A 138 4.41 -4.70 -7.33
C GLY A 138 4.37 -5.38 -5.95
N HIS A 139 3.40 -4.97 -5.12
CA HIS A 139 3.26 -5.43 -3.73
C HIS A 139 2.83 -6.92 -3.60
N TYR A 140 2.44 -7.59 -4.67
CA TYR A 140 2.14 -9.02 -4.67
C TYR A 140 3.43 -9.84 -4.62
N ALA A 141 3.81 -10.31 -3.43
CA ALA A 141 5.07 -11.04 -3.24
C ALA A 141 5.11 -12.43 -3.90
N ILE A 142 3.97 -12.97 -4.29
CA ILE A 142 3.82 -14.24 -5.03
C ILE A 142 3.89 -14.06 -6.55
N ASP A 143 4.09 -12.84 -7.02
CA ASP A 143 4.18 -12.48 -8.43
C ASP A 143 5.42 -11.62 -8.69
N TYR A 144 5.90 -11.57 -9.93
CA TYR A 144 6.97 -10.68 -10.36
C TYR A 144 6.43 -9.74 -11.43
N ASN A 145 6.01 -8.56 -10.99
CA ASN A 145 5.52 -7.51 -11.86
C ASN A 145 6.42 -6.27 -11.69
N PRO A 146 7.48 -6.13 -12.48
CA PRO A 146 8.35 -4.97 -12.42
C PRO A 146 7.58 -3.72 -12.86
N LYS A 147 7.44 -2.75 -11.97
CA LYS A 147 6.66 -1.52 -12.22
C LYS A 147 7.47 -0.43 -12.93
N MET A 148 8.80 -0.42 -12.74
CA MET A 148 9.70 0.54 -13.39
C MET A 148 11.06 -0.10 -13.64
N LYS A 149 11.63 0.12 -14.82
CA LYS A 149 13.09 0.22 -14.93
C LYS A 149 13.44 1.50 -14.15
N SER A 150 14.40 1.40 -13.23
CA SER A 150 14.94 2.58 -12.57
C SER A 150 15.35 3.56 -13.68
N ASP A 151 14.75 4.73 -13.71
CA ASP A 151 15.18 5.80 -14.59
C ASP A 151 16.67 6.05 -14.30
N GLU A 152 17.49 6.27 -15.32
CA GLU A 152 18.94 6.51 -15.15
C GLU A 152 19.23 7.63 -14.15
N SER A 153 18.29 8.58 -13.99
CA SER A 153 18.35 9.63 -12.97
C SER A 153 18.31 9.12 -11.52
N PHE A 154 17.65 7.97 -11.27
CA PHE A 154 17.60 7.37 -9.94
C PHE A 154 18.92 6.67 -9.57
N ASN A 155 19.64 6.16 -10.56
CA ASN A 155 20.94 5.50 -10.34
C ASN A 155 22.06 6.48 -9.91
N THR A 156 21.86 7.77 -10.11
CA THR A 156 22.82 8.81 -9.68
C THR A 156 22.64 9.26 -8.23
N ILE A 157 21.48 8.98 -7.62
CA ILE A 157 21.12 9.44 -6.28
C ILE A 157 21.33 8.33 -5.23
N LEU A 158 21.17 7.06 -5.60
CA LEU A 158 21.38 5.95 -4.67
C LEU A 158 22.86 5.54 -4.63
N PRO A 159 23.45 5.39 -3.44
CA PRO A 159 24.77 4.81 -3.33
C PRO A 159 24.75 3.43 -3.97
N LYS A 160 25.73 3.17 -4.83
CA LYS A 160 25.94 1.84 -5.41
C LYS A 160 26.44 0.93 -4.28
N TYR A 161 25.54 0.23 -3.66
CA TYR A 161 25.91 -0.86 -2.76
C TYR A 161 26.48 -2.00 -3.58
N ASP A 162 27.60 -2.52 -3.15
CA ASP A 162 28.14 -3.75 -3.71
C ASP A 162 27.23 -4.95 -3.35
N LYS A 163 27.52 -6.11 -3.92
CA LYS A 163 26.78 -7.35 -3.67
C LYS A 163 26.78 -7.80 -2.19
N HIS A 164 27.48 -7.10 -1.33
CA HIS A 164 27.59 -7.34 0.12
C HIS A 164 26.92 -6.22 0.94
N GLY A 165 26.24 -5.24 0.31
CA GLY A 165 25.54 -4.16 1.00
C GLY A 165 26.46 -3.10 1.59
N LYS A 166 27.70 -2.98 1.09
CA LYS A 166 28.67 -1.97 1.51
C LYS A 166 28.85 -0.90 0.45
#